data_45074c233d748c0ecde01e67caf35aee
#
_entry.id   45074c233d748c0ecde01e67caf35aee
#
_cell.length_a   1.000
_cell.length_b   1.000
_cell.length_c   1.000
_cell.angle_alpha   90.00
_cell.angle_beta   90.00
_cell.angle_gamma   90.00
#
_symmetry.space_group_name_H-M   'P 1'
#
loop_
_entity.id
_entity.type
_entity.pdbx_description
1 polymer ?
#
loop_
_entity_poly.entity_id
_entity_poly.type
_entity_poly.pdbx_seq_one_letter_code
_entity_poly.pdbx_strand_id
1 'polypeptide(L)'
;MNKGKNCFFAILVFGLTMAVFNGMSVVLAVSASIGGGIIQGANGVNMTYDYLMDHMNFYSVLVYLIPLAIFGLWYYFAFVDQKGTENSLSVKIKKLDITGCLILVIFTFSIQHVTSLVMAVINQLFPQAMETYTEMIDSSGITEYSLMWVVSTLILPPLVEEMIFRGLIMGYLRRTGMHWMIANVIQAVCFGIFHQNLVQGIYAG
;
A
#
# COMPACT_ATOMS: atom_id res chain seq x y z
N MET A 1 21.54 -20.83 2.59
CA MET A 1 21.05 -19.48 2.25
C MET A 1 21.47 -18.51 3.37
N ASN A 2 22.08 -17.38 3.06
CA ASN A 2 22.65 -16.47 4.07
C ASN A 2 21.52 -15.70 4.79
N LYS A 3 21.28 -16.05 6.07
CA LYS A 3 20.21 -15.46 6.90
C LYS A 3 20.37 -13.94 7.03
N GLY A 4 21.61 -13.47 7.25
CA GLY A 4 21.90 -12.04 7.38
C GLY A 4 21.57 -11.26 6.11
N LYS A 5 21.88 -11.81 4.93
CA LYS A 5 21.55 -11.21 3.63
C LYS A 5 20.03 -11.05 3.46
N ASN A 6 19.24 -12.06 3.82
CA ASN A 6 17.78 -11.98 3.70
C ASN A 6 17.18 -11.00 4.70
N CYS A 7 17.70 -10.94 5.93
CA CYS A 7 17.25 -9.94 6.90
C CYS A 7 17.58 -8.51 6.39
N PHE A 8 18.78 -8.30 5.85
CA PHE A 8 19.16 -7.03 5.23
C PHE A 8 18.22 -6.64 4.09
N PHE A 9 17.84 -7.59 3.19
CA PHE A 9 16.90 -7.29 2.12
C PHE A 9 15.50 -6.95 2.62
N ALA A 10 15.01 -7.58 3.68
CA ALA A 10 13.72 -7.21 4.27
C ALA A 10 13.73 -5.75 4.77
N ILE A 11 14.79 -5.36 5.48
CA ILE A 11 14.98 -3.98 5.97
C ILE A 11 15.13 -3.00 4.80
N LEU A 12 15.93 -3.37 3.80
CA LEU A 12 16.15 -2.55 2.61
C LEU A 12 14.85 -2.31 1.83
N VAL A 13 14.03 -3.34 1.63
CA VAL A 13 12.72 -3.19 0.96
C VAL A 13 11.86 -2.22 1.73
N PHE A 14 11.76 -2.34 3.07
CA PHE A 14 10.97 -1.42 3.88
C PHE A 14 11.48 0.03 3.78
N GLY A 15 12.80 0.24 3.95
CA GLY A 15 13.40 1.57 3.83
C GLY A 15 13.20 2.20 2.45
N LEU A 16 13.37 1.41 1.37
CA LEU A 16 13.13 1.86 0.01
C LEU A 16 11.64 2.15 -0.23
N THR A 17 10.73 1.36 0.34
CA THR A 17 9.29 1.63 0.25
C THR A 17 8.98 3.00 0.83
N MET A 18 9.43 3.28 2.06
CA MET A 18 9.25 4.59 2.68
C MET A 18 9.85 5.73 1.85
N ALA A 19 11.07 5.53 1.33
CA ALA A 19 11.77 6.53 0.53
C ALA A 19 11.08 6.79 -0.83
N VAL A 20 10.64 5.73 -1.51
CA VAL A 20 10.00 5.85 -2.83
C VAL A 20 8.64 6.51 -2.72
N PHE A 21 7.78 6.09 -1.80
CA PHE A 21 6.44 6.68 -1.67
C PHE A 21 6.51 8.13 -1.23
N ASN A 22 7.27 8.46 -0.18
CA ASN A 22 7.42 9.86 0.26
C ASN A 22 8.15 10.70 -0.80
N GLY A 23 9.20 10.16 -1.42
CA GLY A 23 9.95 10.84 -2.46
C GLY A 23 9.11 11.11 -3.72
N MET A 24 8.30 10.15 -4.16
CA MET A 24 7.43 10.31 -5.33
C MET A 24 6.39 11.40 -5.13
N SER A 25 5.74 11.45 -3.97
CA SER A 25 4.76 12.49 -3.65
C SER A 25 5.40 13.88 -3.71
N VAL A 26 6.59 14.04 -3.14
CA VAL A 26 7.34 15.30 -3.19
C VAL A 26 7.78 15.65 -4.61
N VAL A 27 8.37 14.70 -5.35
CA VAL A 27 8.86 14.93 -6.72
C VAL A 27 7.71 15.34 -7.63
N LEU A 28 6.56 14.67 -7.56
CA LEU A 28 5.40 15.02 -8.39
C LEU A 28 4.85 16.41 -8.03
N ALA A 29 4.68 16.72 -6.74
CA ALA A 29 4.21 18.01 -6.29
C ALA A 29 5.15 19.16 -6.71
N VAL A 30 6.46 18.99 -6.53
CA VAL A 30 7.47 19.97 -6.92
C VAL A 30 7.55 20.13 -8.44
N SER A 31 7.55 19.03 -9.19
CA SER A 31 7.58 19.08 -10.67
C SER A 31 6.35 19.78 -11.24
N ALA A 32 5.18 19.52 -10.70
CA ALA A 32 3.94 20.18 -11.09
C ALA A 32 3.98 21.68 -10.75
N SER A 33 4.47 22.04 -9.57
CA SER A 33 4.60 23.45 -9.15
C SER A 33 5.61 24.23 -10.02
N ILE A 34 6.75 23.61 -10.35
CA ILE A 34 7.75 24.21 -11.25
C ILE A 34 7.15 24.39 -12.66
N GLY A 35 6.50 23.35 -13.21
CA GLY A 35 5.84 23.41 -14.52
C GLY A 35 4.79 24.51 -14.57
N GLY A 36 3.92 24.61 -13.58
CA GLY A 36 2.94 25.67 -13.46
C GLY A 36 3.57 27.08 -13.37
N GLY A 37 4.63 27.20 -12.57
CA GLY A 37 5.38 28.46 -12.42
C GLY A 37 6.05 28.93 -13.71
N ILE A 38 6.58 28.01 -14.51
CA ILE A 38 7.19 28.32 -15.82
C ILE A 38 6.14 28.81 -16.82
N ILE A 39 4.93 28.21 -16.82
CA ILE A 39 3.88 28.49 -17.79
C ILE A 39 3.16 29.82 -17.46
N GLN A 40 2.83 30.06 -16.21
CA GLN A 40 1.95 31.15 -15.79
C GLN A 40 2.46 31.95 -14.57
N GLY A 41 3.73 31.82 -14.22
CA GLY A 41 4.31 32.48 -13.04
C GLY A 41 3.69 32.03 -11.72
N ALA A 42 3.61 32.91 -10.72
CA ALA A 42 3.09 32.57 -9.39
C ALA A 42 1.65 32.01 -9.42
N ASN A 43 0.81 32.52 -10.33
CA ASN A 43 -0.55 31.99 -10.50
C ASN A 43 -0.58 30.57 -11.00
N GLY A 44 0.37 30.19 -11.85
CA GLY A 44 0.49 28.82 -12.37
C GLY A 44 0.82 27.79 -11.30
N VAL A 45 1.59 28.18 -10.28
CA VAL A 45 1.89 27.28 -9.13
C VAL A 45 0.60 26.94 -8.38
N ASN A 46 -0.20 27.94 -8.04
CA ASN A 46 -1.47 27.72 -7.34
C ASN A 46 -2.47 26.93 -8.19
N MET A 47 -2.62 27.28 -9.46
CA MET A 47 -3.51 26.56 -10.38
C MET A 47 -3.11 25.07 -10.53
N THR A 48 -1.82 24.77 -10.57
CA THR A 48 -1.35 23.40 -10.66
C THR A 48 -1.62 22.63 -9.38
N TYR A 49 -1.44 23.27 -8.22
CA TYR A 49 -1.77 22.66 -6.94
C TYR A 49 -3.27 22.38 -6.83
N ASP A 50 -4.12 23.34 -7.16
CA ASP A 50 -5.58 23.17 -7.17
C ASP A 50 -5.99 22.05 -8.14
N TYR A 51 -5.40 22.01 -9.34
CA TYR A 51 -5.64 20.94 -10.31
C TYR A 51 -5.27 19.57 -9.76
N LEU A 52 -4.14 19.42 -9.05
CA LEU A 52 -3.75 18.16 -8.43
C LEU A 52 -4.73 17.74 -7.35
N MET A 53 -5.21 18.69 -6.54
CA MET A 53 -6.21 18.43 -5.51
C MET A 53 -7.55 17.99 -6.10
N ASP A 54 -8.00 18.66 -7.16
CA ASP A 54 -9.23 18.29 -7.88
C ASP A 54 -9.12 16.92 -8.59
N HIS A 55 -7.88 16.45 -8.84
CA HIS A 55 -7.62 15.19 -9.55
C HIS A 55 -6.82 14.18 -8.71
N MET A 56 -7.08 14.12 -7.40
CA MET A 56 -6.36 13.26 -6.44
C MET A 56 -6.31 11.78 -6.85
N ASN A 57 -7.39 11.26 -7.45
CA ASN A 57 -7.43 9.90 -7.93
C ASN A 57 -6.40 9.65 -9.07
N PHE A 58 -6.24 10.58 -9.99
CA PHE A 58 -5.23 10.49 -11.05
C PHE A 58 -3.81 10.62 -10.48
N TYR A 59 -3.61 11.55 -9.54
CA TYR A 59 -2.34 11.71 -8.84
C TYR A 59 -1.94 10.42 -8.09
N SER A 60 -2.87 9.79 -7.39
CA SER A 60 -2.65 8.53 -6.69
C SER A 60 -2.21 7.41 -7.65
N VAL A 61 -2.82 7.31 -8.82
CA VAL A 61 -2.39 6.34 -9.85
C VAL A 61 -0.92 6.56 -10.23
N LEU A 62 -0.50 7.80 -10.47
CA LEU A 62 0.90 8.12 -10.81
C LEU A 62 1.87 7.75 -9.69
N VAL A 63 1.50 8.06 -8.43
CA VAL A 63 2.31 7.72 -7.26
C VAL A 63 2.51 6.21 -7.11
N TYR A 64 1.51 5.38 -7.45
CA TYR A 64 1.60 3.93 -7.32
C TYR A 64 2.24 3.22 -8.53
N LEU A 65 2.26 3.81 -9.73
CA LEU A 65 2.83 3.17 -10.91
C LEU A 65 4.35 2.92 -10.80
N ILE A 66 5.10 3.84 -10.22
CA ILE A 66 6.55 3.70 -10.06
C ILE A 66 6.91 2.63 -9.02
N PRO A 67 6.32 2.64 -7.80
CA PRO A 67 6.46 1.51 -6.88
C PRO A 67 6.07 0.17 -7.49
N LEU A 68 4.96 0.12 -8.26
CA LEU A 68 4.55 -1.09 -8.95
C LEU A 68 5.65 -1.61 -9.88
N ALA A 69 6.27 -0.75 -10.68
CA ALA A 69 7.35 -1.15 -11.58
C ALA A 69 8.59 -1.62 -10.79
N ILE A 70 9.07 -0.83 -9.83
CA ILE A 70 10.28 -1.13 -9.06
C ILE A 70 10.12 -2.43 -8.26
N PHE A 71 9.12 -2.49 -7.40
CA PHE A 71 8.91 -3.62 -6.50
C PHE A 71 8.32 -4.83 -7.22
N GLY A 72 7.55 -4.62 -8.31
CA GLY A 72 7.04 -5.68 -9.17
C GLY A 72 8.16 -6.44 -9.87
N LEU A 73 9.09 -5.73 -10.49
CA LEU A 73 10.27 -6.34 -11.09
C LEU A 73 11.12 -7.04 -10.03
N TRP A 74 11.33 -6.41 -8.88
CA TRP A 74 12.08 -7.03 -7.78
C TRP A 74 11.40 -8.32 -7.30
N TYR A 75 10.09 -8.29 -7.07
CA TYR A 75 9.33 -9.47 -6.65
C TYR A 75 9.41 -10.58 -7.70
N TYR A 76 9.24 -10.23 -8.98
CA TYR A 76 9.34 -11.18 -10.08
C TYR A 76 10.68 -11.91 -10.08
N PHE A 77 11.80 -11.19 -10.11
CA PHE A 77 13.13 -11.79 -10.13
C PHE A 77 13.51 -12.50 -8.82
N ALA A 78 13.05 -12.01 -7.69
CA ALA A 78 13.41 -12.60 -6.40
C ALA A 78 12.58 -13.86 -6.05
N PHE A 79 11.31 -13.93 -6.47
CA PHE A 79 10.39 -14.94 -5.99
C PHE A 79 9.59 -15.69 -7.07
N VAL A 80 9.40 -15.10 -8.26
CA VAL A 80 8.57 -15.71 -9.33
C VAL A 80 9.42 -16.43 -10.37
N ASP A 81 10.52 -15.83 -10.83
CA ASP A 81 11.41 -16.40 -11.87
C ASP A 81 12.26 -17.59 -11.39
N GLN A 82 12.02 -18.08 -10.19
CA GLN A 82 12.69 -19.30 -9.70
C GLN A 82 12.04 -20.54 -10.32
N LYS A 83 12.64 -21.00 -11.43
CA LYS A 83 12.21 -22.19 -12.17
C LYS A 83 12.05 -23.41 -11.22
N GLY A 84 10.88 -23.99 -11.23
CA GLY A 84 10.59 -25.27 -10.54
C GLY A 84 9.81 -25.18 -9.24
N THR A 85 9.25 -24.05 -8.88
CA THR A 85 8.34 -23.97 -7.73
C THR A 85 6.91 -24.27 -8.14
N GLU A 86 6.24 -25.17 -7.40
CA GLU A 86 4.79 -25.45 -7.45
C GLU A 86 3.93 -24.20 -7.10
N ASN A 87 4.54 -23.05 -6.98
CA ASN A 87 3.98 -21.76 -6.58
C ASN A 87 3.51 -20.89 -7.76
N SER A 88 3.39 -21.47 -8.95
CA SER A 88 2.82 -20.73 -10.09
C SER A 88 1.41 -20.23 -9.76
N LEU A 89 1.11 -18.98 -10.11
CA LEU A 89 -0.20 -18.36 -9.95
C LEU A 89 -1.32 -19.22 -10.55
N SER A 90 -1.04 -19.85 -11.69
CA SER A 90 -1.98 -20.77 -12.39
C SER A 90 -2.34 -21.98 -11.55
N VAL A 91 -1.42 -22.53 -10.75
CA VAL A 91 -1.67 -23.67 -9.86
C VAL A 91 -2.53 -23.25 -8.66
N LYS A 92 -2.28 -22.05 -8.13
CA LYS A 92 -3.05 -21.50 -7.00
C LYS A 92 -4.49 -21.16 -7.40
N ILE A 93 -4.69 -20.58 -8.58
CA ILE A 93 -6.03 -20.27 -9.11
C ILE A 93 -6.84 -21.56 -9.36
N LYS A 94 -6.22 -22.61 -9.89
CA LYS A 94 -6.89 -23.91 -10.10
C LYS A 94 -7.35 -24.60 -8.82
N LYS A 95 -6.79 -24.23 -7.67
CA LYS A 95 -7.20 -24.75 -6.36
C LYS A 95 -8.34 -23.94 -5.72
N LEU A 96 -8.74 -22.81 -6.32
CA LEU A 96 -9.85 -22.01 -5.83
C LEU A 96 -11.16 -22.64 -6.33
N ASP A 97 -11.82 -23.37 -5.46
CA ASP A 97 -13.15 -23.95 -5.69
C ASP A 97 -14.26 -23.00 -5.17
N ILE A 98 -15.51 -23.40 -5.38
CA ILE A 98 -16.68 -22.60 -4.95
C ILE A 98 -16.70 -22.42 -3.42
N THR A 99 -16.24 -23.42 -2.68
CA THR A 99 -16.14 -23.38 -1.22
C THR A 99 -15.12 -22.35 -0.78
N GLY A 100 -13.96 -22.31 -1.43
CA GLY A 100 -12.93 -21.28 -1.22
C GLY A 100 -13.45 -19.86 -1.51
N CYS A 101 -14.23 -19.70 -2.58
CA CYS A 101 -14.87 -18.41 -2.89
C CYS A 101 -15.87 -17.98 -1.80
N LEU A 102 -16.71 -18.89 -1.32
CA LEU A 102 -17.66 -18.61 -0.22
C LEU A 102 -16.93 -18.25 1.07
N ILE A 103 -15.86 -18.96 1.42
CA ILE A 103 -15.03 -18.65 2.59
C ILE A 103 -14.43 -17.26 2.47
N LEU A 104 -13.92 -16.87 1.30
CA LEU A 104 -13.37 -15.53 1.06
C LEU A 104 -14.44 -14.45 1.24
N VAL A 105 -15.65 -14.65 0.75
CA VAL A 105 -16.77 -13.71 0.93
C VAL A 105 -17.10 -13.56 2.42
N ILE A 106 -17.30 -14.68 3.14
CA ILE A 106 -17.57 -14.66 4.59
C ILE A 106 -16.44 -13.97 5.35
N PHE A 107 -15.19 -14.28 5.00
CA PHE A 107 -14.01 -13.66 5.61
C PHE A 107 -14.00 -12.13 5.39
N THR A 108 -14.32 -11.66 4.16
CA THR A 108 -14.37 -10.24 3.85
C THR A 108 -15.42 -9.51 4.70
N PHE A 109 -16.62 -10.06 4.85
CA PHE A 109 -17.64 -9.49 5.73
C PHE A 109 -17.20 -9.52 7.21
N SER A 110 -16.57 -10.61 7.63
CA SER A 110 -16.08 -10.73 9.01
C SER A 110 -15.00 -9.70 9.34
N ILE A 111 -14.02 -9.53 8.45
CA ILE A 111 -12.94 -8.56 8.65
C ILE A 111 -13.50 -7.12 8.67
N GLN A 112 -14.49 -6.81 7.82
CA GLN A 112 -15.16 -5.51 7.82
C GLN A 112 -15.81 -5.19 9.17
N HIS A 113 -16.47 -6.16 9.81
CA HIS A 113 -17.05 -5.99 11.15
C HIS A 113 -15.98 -5.81 12.22
N VAL A 114 -14.91 -6.60 12.17
CA VAL A 114 -13.77 -6.45 13.09
C VAL A 114 -13.15 -5.06 12.96
N THR A 115 -12.91 -4.60 11.72
CA THR A 115 -12.39 -3.25 11.48
C THR A 115 -13.31 -2.17 12.04
N SER A 116 -14.63 -2.30 11.86
CA SER A 116 -15.61 -1.34 12.42
C SER A 116 -15.57 -1.29 13.95
N LEU A 117 -15.40 -2.45 14.61
CA LEU A 117 -15.24 -2.50 16.07
C LEU A 117 -13.92 -1.86 16.53
N VAL A 118 -12.82 -2.14 15.81
CA VAL A 118 -11.51 -1.51 16.09
C VAL A 118 -11.61 0.01 15.94
N MET A 119 -12.24 0.50 14.87
CA MET A 119 -12.46 1.95 14.68
C MET A 119 -13.31 2.57 15.79
N ALA A 120 -14.35 1.88 16.26
CA ALA A 120 -15.16 2.35 17.38
C ALA A 120 -14.33 2.46 18.69
N VAL A 121 -13.47 1.48 18.95
CA VAL A 121 -12.55 1.51 20.11
C VAL A 121 -11.52 2.65 19.97
N ILE A 122 -10.93 2.82 18.79
CA ILE A 122 -9.97 3.91 18.53
C ILE A 122 -10.67 5.27 18.77
N ASN A 123 -11.89 5.44 18.26
CA ASN A 123 -12.66 6.67 18.45
C ASN A 123 -12.90 7.01 19.94
N GLN A 124 -13.11 5.99 20.78
CA GLN A 124 -13.27 6.18 22.21
C GLN A 124 -11.95 6.51 22.93
N LEU A 125 -10.86 5.85 22.55
CA LEU A 125 -9.56 5.98 23.25
C LEU A 125 -8.75 7.18 22.72
N PHE A 126 -8.88 7.51 21.43
CA PHE A 126 -8.09 8.51 20.71
C PHE A 126 -8.97 9.39 19.82
N PRO A 127 -9.94 10.14 20.37
CA PRO A 127 -10.92 10.89 19.58
C PRO A 127 -10.27 11.92 18.64
N GLN A 128 -9.20 12.61 19.08
CA GLN A 128 -8.47 13.57 18.26
C GLN A 128 -7.78 12.92 17.05
N ALA A 129 -7.21 11.71 17.22
CA ALA A 129 -6.61 10.98 16.11
C ALA A 129 -7.67 10.53 15.09
N MET A 130 -8.87 10.17 15.57
CA MET A 130 -9.99 9.82 14.71
C MET A 130 -10.52 11.04 13.93
N GLU A 131 -10.62 12.20 14.55
CA GLU A 131 -11.00 13.46 13.90
C GLU A 131 -10.02 13.80 12.77
N THR A 132 -8.72 13.83 13.08
CA THR A 132 -7.66 14.07 12.07
C THR A 132 -7.73 13.04 10.92
N TYR A 133 -7.99 11.77 11.23
CA TYR A 133 -8.15 10.73 10.21
C TYR A 133 -9.38 10.99 9.31
N THR A 134 -10.50 11.37 9.90
CA THR A 134 -11.75 11.69 9.16
C THR A 134 -11.54 12.89 8.26
N GLU A 135 -10.94 13.97 8.75
CA GLU A 135 -10.60 15.16 7.96
C GLU A 135 -9.68 14.82 6.78
N MET A 136 -8.69 13.95 7.00
CA MET A 136 -7.80 13.47 5.95
C MET A 136 -8.57 12.69 4.87
N ILE A 137 -9.49 11.83 5.24
CA ILE A 137 -10.33 11.06 4.28
C ILE A 137 -11.26 12.01 3.52
N ASP A 138 -11.92 12.93 4.19
CA ASP A 138 -12.84 13.89 3.56
C ASP A 138 -12.12 14.81 2.57
N SER A 139 -10.90 15.26 2.92
CA SER A 139 -10.08 16.09 2.04
C SER A 139 -9.43 15.33 0.87
N SER A 140 -9.36 14.01 0.93
CA SER A 140 -8.69 13.18 -0.09
C SER A 140 -9.51 12.97 -1.37
N GLY A 141 -10.75 13.47 -1.45
CA GLY A 141 -11.64 13.28 -2.61
C GLY A 141 -12.07 11.82 -2.84
N ILE A 142 -11.86 10.94 -1.86
CA ILE A 142 -12.23 9.49 -1.94
C ILE A 142 -13.75 9.30 -2.05
N THR A 143 -14.55 10.35 -1.82
CA THR A 143 -16.02 10.30 -1.87
C THR A 143 -16.60 10.30 -3.29
N GLU A 144 -15.80 10.61 -4.32
CA GLU A 144 -16.25 10.60 -5.71
C GLU A 144 -16.01 9.22 -6.36
N TYR A 145 -17.05 8.41 -6.42
CA TYR A 145 -17.02 7.09 -7.05
C TYR A 145 -16.90 7.19 -8.57
N SER A 146 -15.68 7.07 -9.09
CA SER A 146 -15.37 7.03 -10.51
C SER A 146 -14.59 5.77 -10.86
N LEU A 147 -14.46 5.45 -12.17
CA LEU A 147 -13.58 4.37 -12.60
C LEU A 147 -12.12 4.63 -12.16
N MET A 148 -11.70 5.88 -12.20
CA MET A 148 -10.37 6.28 -11.73
C MET A 148 -10.21 6.02 -10.22
N TRP A 149 -11.23 6.29 -9.42
CA TRP A 149 -11.27 5.96 -8.00
C TRP A 149 -11.11 4.45 -7.76
N VAL A 150 -11.78 3.60 -8.53
CA VAL A 150 -11.63 2.13 -8.42
C VAL A 150 -10.18 1.73 -8.64
N VAL A 151 -9.52 2.27 -9.67
CA VAL A 151 -8.11 1.96 -9.97
C VAL A 151 -7.19 2.50 -8.89
N SER A 152 -7.37 3.76 -8.48
CA SER A 152 -6.48 4.46 -7.54
C SER A 152 -6.61 3.99 -6.09
N THR A 153 -7.74 3.41 -5.70
CA THR A 153 -8.03 3.07 -4.30
C THR A 153 -8.20 1.56 -4.10
N LEU A 154 -8.90 0.86 -4.99
CA LEU A 154 -9.24 -0.56 -4.79
C LEU A 154 -8.32 -1.53 -5.52
N ILE A 155 -7.58 -1.10 -6.55
CA ILE A 155 -6.75 -2.00 -7.36
C ILE A 155 -5.27 -1.75 -7.11
N LEU A 156 -4.75 -0.56 -7.40
CA LEU A 156 -3.31 -0.29 -7.37
C LEU A 156 -2.73 -0.34 -5.95
N PRO A 157 -3.27 0.34 -4.94
CA PRO A 157 -2.72 0.30 -3.60
C PRO A 157 -2.66 -1.12 -3.04
N PRO A 158 -3.77 -1.89 -2.97
CA PRO A 158 -3.71 -3.25 -2.43
C PRO A 158 -2.74 -4.16 -3.20
N LEU A 159 -2.68 -4.05 -4.53
CA LEU A 159 -1.77 -4.86 -5.34
C LEU A 159 -0.29 -4.58 -5.00
N VAL A 160 0.08 -3.30 -4.94
CA VAL A 160 1.46 -2.88 -4.65
C VAL A 160 1.84 -3.19 -3.21
N GLU A 161 0.95 -2.92 -2.28
CA GLU A 161 1.15 -3.18 -0.85
C GLU A 161 1.29 -4.67 -0.55
N GLU A 162 0.41 -5.52 -1.09
CA GLU A 162 0.52 -6.97 -0.96
C GLU A 162 1.86 -7.49 -1.49
N MET A 163 2.28 -6.98 -2.63
CA MET A 163 3.54 -7.39 -3.26
C MET A 163 4.75 -6.97 -2.42
N ILE A 164 4.74 -5.78 -1.85
CA ILE A 164 5.83 -5.27 -1.01
C ILE A 164 5.85 -5.98 0.34
N PHE A 165 4.75 -5.94 1.09
CA PHE A 165 4.72 -6.39 2.48
C PHE A 165 4.63 -7.91 2.60
N ARG A 166 3.70 -8.56 1.89
CA ARG A 166 3.53 -10.02 1.94
C ARG A 166 4.41 -10.75 0.93
N GLY A 167 4.69 -10.14 -0.21
CA GLY A 167 5.59 -10.71 -1.21
C GLY A 167 7.06 -10.58 -0.83
N LEU A 168 7.58 -9.36 -0.75
CA LEU A 168 9.00 -9.10 -0.54
C LEU A 168 9.40 -9.18 0.93
N ILE A 169 8.84 -8.35 1.81
CA ILE A 169 9.29 -8.25 3.22
C ILE A 169 9.09 -9.60 3.92
N MET A 170 7.85 -10.09 3.98
CA MET A 170 7.57 -11.38 4.60
C MET A 170 8.32 -12.52 3.91
N GLY A 171 8.43 -12.49 2.57
CA GLY A 171 9.17 -13.49 1.80
C GLY A 171 10.64 -13.56 2.20
N TYR A 172 11.33 -12.44 2.33
CA TYR A 172 12.71 -12.40 2.82
C TYR A 172 12.84 -12.82 4.28
N LEU A 173 11.94 -12.38 5.17
CA LEU A 173 11.92 -12.82 6.56
C LEU A 173 11.76 -14.35 6.66
N ARG A 174 10.86 -14.93 5.88
CA ARG A 174 10.68 -16.39 5.81
C ARG A 174 11.93 -17.14 5.33
N ARG A 175 12.68 -16.56 4.40
CA ARG A 175 13.97 -17.12 3.93
C ARG A 175 15.08 -17.10 4.97
N THR A 176 14.94 -16.35 6.08
CA THR A 176 15.87 -16.45 7.22
C THR A 176 15.64 -17.71 8.04
N GLY A 177 14.53 -18.42 7.85
CA GLY A 177 14.06 -19.55 8.69
C GLY A 177 13.13 -19.10 9.82
N MET A 178 12.71 -17.82 9.83
CA MET A 178 11.79 -17.28 10.83
C MET A 178 10.43 -17.97 10.77
N HIS A 179 9.82 -18.22 11.92
CA HIS A 179 8.48 -18.78 11.99
C HIS A 179 7.47 -17.84 11.30
N TRP A 180 6.51 -18.42 10.58
CA TRP A 180 5.58 -17.62 9.75
C TRP A 180 4.78 -16.58 10.55
N MET A 181 4.36 -16.88 11.77
CA MET A 181 3.64 -15.94 12.64
C MET A 181 4.49 -14.73 12.99
N ILE A 182 5.77 -14.94 13.33
CA ILE A 182 6.70 -13.85 13.67
C ILE A 182 6.94 -12.97 12.43
N ALA A 183 7.17 -13.59 11.27
CA ALA A 183 7.34 -12.86 10.02
C ALA A 183 6.08 -12.05 9.65
N ASN A 184 4.89 -12.60 9.91
CA ASN A 184 3.62 -11.91 9.68
C ASN A 184 3.44 -10.72 10.62
N VAL A 185 3.74 -10.89 11.92
CA VAL A 185 3.67 -9.76 12.88
C VAL A 185 4.64 -8.64 12.51
N ILE A 186 5.88 -8.98 12.14
CA ILE A 186 6.86 -7.97 11.73
C ILE A 186 6.38 -7.23 10.47
N GLN A 187 5.88 -7.94 9.45
CA GLN A 187 5.38 -7.30 8.25
C GLN A 187 4.15 -6.44 8.54
N ALA A 188 3.24 -6.88 9.43
CA ALA A 188 2.07 -6.13 9.84
C ALA A 188 2.46 -4.81 10.53
N VAL A 189 3.43 -4.85 11.45
CA VAL A 189 3.98 -3.64 12.08
C VAL A 189 4.62 -2.70 11.03
N CYS A 190 5.41 -3.24 10.09
CA CYS A 190 5.97 -2.43 8.99
C CYS A 190 4.85 -1.80 8.14
N PHE A 191 3.78 -2.54 7.88
CA PHE A 191 2.64 -2.06 7.11
C PHE A 191 1.89 -0.94 7.85
N GLY A 192 1.66 -1.09 9.16
CA GLY A 192 1.09 -0.05 10.00
C GLY A 192 1.93 1.24 10.01
N ILE A 193 3.26 1.11 10.16
CA ILE A 193 4.19 2.25 10.11
C ILE A 193 4.18 2.94 8.74
N PHE A 194 4.08 2.17 7.66
CA PHE A 194 4.02 2.70 6.29
C PHE A 194 2.88 3.70 6.09
N HIS A 195 1.75 3.50 6.72
CA HIS A 195 0.59 4.39 6.58
C HIS A 195 0.78 5.76 7.23
N GLN A 196 1.76 5.93 8.13
CA GLN A 196 2.10 7.21 8.80
C GLN A 196 0.91 7.90 9.48
N ASN A 197 -0.18 7.19 9.69
CA ASN A 197 -1.38 7.61 10.41
C ASN A 197 -1.72 6.58 11.49
N LEU A 198 -1.93 7.02 12.72
CA LEU A 198 -2.15 6.12 13.85
C LEU A 198 -3.37 5.23 13.66
N VAL A 199 -4.49 5.83 13.24
CA VAL A 199 -5.76 5.12 13.06
C VAL A 199 -5.60 4.07 11.97
N GLN A 200 -5.12 4.47 10.80
CA GLN A 200 -4.91 3.57 9.67
C GLN A 200 -3.86 2.51 9.98
N GLY A 201 -2.78 2.87 10.67
CA GLY A 201 -1.73 1.94 11.09
C GLY A 201 -2.23 0.82 12.02
N ILE A 202 -3.19 1.12 12.89
CA ILE A 202 -3.76 0.12 13.81
C ILE A 202 -4.73 -0.83 13.10
N TYR A 203 -5.63 -0.31 12.23
CA TYR A 203 -6.64 -1.18 11.62
C TYR A 203 -6.14 -1.92 10.37
N ALA A 204 -5.10 -1.43 9.70
CA ALA A 204 -4.52 -2.04 8.52
C ALA A 204 -3.36 -3.00 8.82
N GLY A 205 -2.57 -2.76 9.89
CA GLY A 205 -1.47 -3.61 10.35
C GLY A 205 -1.96 -4.77 11.16
#